data_93949218055771b6951b24f823d82e4e
#
_entry.id   93949218055771b6951b24f823d82e4e
#
_cell.length_a   1.000
_cell.length_b   1.000
_cell.length_c   1.000
_cell.angle_alpha   90.00
_cell.angle_beta   90.00
_cell.angle_gamma   90.00
#
_symmetry.space_group_name_H-M   'P 1'
#
loop_
_entity.id
_entity.type
_entity.pdbx_description
1 polymer ?
#
loop_
_entity_poly.entity_id
_entity_poly.type
_entity_poly.pdbx_seq_one_letter_code
_entity_poly.pdbx_strand_id
1 'polypeptide(L)'
;MDFSFITSITDPRSIIETLGTIGVITIVFLETGVFFGFFFPGDSLLFTAGFLASQGYVSISVLLVGTFLAAIIGDSFGYGFGKKIGPKIFTREDSIFFNKNHIKKAQDFYEKHGKKTIILARFMPIIRTFAPIVAGIGNMHYRTFIIYNITGAFLWTWSMLLLGYGLGALIPDPDKYVLPVVI
;
A
#
# COMPACT_ATOMS: atom_id res chain seq x y z
N MET A 1 15.43 -24.74 3.94
CA MET A 1 14.79 -23.40 4.03
C MET A 1 13.46 -23.63 4.69
N ASP A 2 13.33 -23.17 5.93
CA ASP A 2 12.12 -23.43 6.72
C ASP A 2 10.94 -22.62 6.17
N PHE A 3 9.96 -23.33 5.64
CA PHE A 3 8.69 -22.73 5.19
C PHE A 3 7.99 -21.94 6.32
N SER A 4 8.23 -22.28 7.57
CA SER A 4 7.73 -21.59 8.76
C SER A 4 8.18 -20.12 8.86
N PHE A 5 9.40 -19.80 8.37
CA PHE A 5 9.90 -18.42 8.37
C PHE A 5 9.17 -17.55 7.34
N ILE A 6 8.84 -18.11 6.17
CA ILE A 6 8.13 -17.38 5.12
C ILE A 6 6.67 -17.13 5.55
N THR A 7 6.02 -18.12 6.18
CA THR A 7 4.64 -17.97 6.67
C THR A 7 4.55 -16.95 7.79
N SER A 8 5.52 -16.86 8.71
CA SER A 8 5.49 -15.87 9.79
C SER A 8 5.69 -14.43 9.31
N ILE A 9 6.45 -14.20 8.22
CA ILE A 9 6.65 -12.86 7.64
C ILE A 9 5.42 -12.40 6.85
N THR A 10 4.59 -13.31 6.37
CA THR A 10 3.39 -12.99 5.59
C THR A 10 2.11 -13.04 6.42
N ASP A 11 2.15 -13.57 7.65
CA ASP A 11 1.00 -13.57 8.55
C ASP A 11 0.87 -12.23 9.28
N PRO A 12 -0.25 -11.48 9.04
CA PRO A 12 -0.47 -10.16 9.64
C PRO A 12 -0.43 -10.15 11.18
N ARG A 13 -0.96 -11.19 11.82
CA ARG A 13 -1.00 -11.30 13.28
C ARG A 13 0.41 -11.46 13.86
N SER A 14 1.20 -12.36 13.31
CA SER A 14 2.59 -12.60 13.71
C SER A 14 3.46 -11.34 13.58
N ILE A 15 3.24 -10.56 12.51
CA ILE A 15 3.92 -9.28 12.29
C ILE A 15 3.57 -8.28 13.40
N ILE A 16 2.28 -8.16 13.75
CA ILE A 16 1.83 -7.21 14.76
C ILE A 16 2.29 -7.62 16.16
N GLU A 17 2.22 -8.90 16.50
CA GLU A 17 2.69 -9.41 17.80
C GLU A 17 4.19 -9.25 17.99
N THR A 18 4.98 -9.44 16.91
CA THR A 18 6.46 -9.38 16.98
C THR A 18 7.01 -7.97 16.85
N LEU A 19 6.49 -7.18 15.89
CA LEU A 19 7.04 -5.88 15.51
C LEU A 19 6.16 -4.70 15.99
N GLY A 20 4.96 -4.98 16.49
CA GLY A 20 4.03 -3.97 16.98
C GLY A 20 3.63 -2.94 15.94
N THR A 21 3.23 -1.77 16.40
CA THR A 21 2.80 -0.63 15.57
C THR A 21 3.86 -0.19 14.56
N ILE A 22 5.14 -0.24 14.94
CA ILE A 22 6.26 0.17 14.07
C ILE A 22 6.38 -0.80 12.88
N GLY A 23 6.19 -2.10 13.13
CA GLY A 23 6.19 -3.11 12.06
C GLY A 23 5.11 -2.86 11.03
N VAL A 24 3.88 -2.58 11.47
CA VAL A 24 2.76 -2.26 10.58
C VAL A 24 3.09 -1.03 9.71
N ILE A 25 3.58 0.05 10.31
CA ILE A 25 3.95 1.28 9.60
C ILE A 25 5.05 1.01 8.58
N THR A 26 6.08 0.25 8.98
CA THR A 26 7.21 -0.09 8.09
C THR A 26 6.76 -0.94 6.91
N ILE A 27 5.91 -1.94 7.12
CA ILE A 27 5.40 -2.79 6.04
C ILE A 27 4.53 -1.99 5.08
N VAL A 28 3.65 -1.13 5.57
CA VAL A 28 2.86 -0.23 4.71
C VAL A 28 3.76 0.66 3.86
N PHE A 29 4.84 1.21 4.44
CA PHE A 29 5.82 1.99 3.69
C PHE A 29 6.51 1.16 2.60
N LEU A 30 6.97 -0.05 2.94
CA LEU A 30 7.65 -0.94 1.98
C LEU A 30 6.71 -1.39 0.87
N GLU A 31 5.47 -1.73 1.20
CA GLU A 31 4.46 -2.15 0.23
C GLU A 31 4.13 -1.06 -0.79
N THR A 32 4.00 0.19 -0.33
CA THR A 32 3.66 1.31 -1.22
C THR A 32 4.87 1.90 -1.93
N GLY A 33 6.06 1.82 -1.33
CA GLY A 33 7.27 2.48 -1.83
C GLY A 33 8.21 1.61 -2.65
N VAL A 34 8.16 0.28 -2.50
CA VAL A 34 9.10 -0.64 -3.15
C VAL A 34 8.39 -1.43 -4.26
N PHE A 35 9.07 -1.59 -5.39
CA PHE A 35 8.53 -2.26 -6.58
C PHE A 35 7.97 -3.68 -6.30
N PHE A 36 8.58 -4.41 -5.37
CA PHE A 36 8.14 -5.74 -4.95
C PHE A 36 7.15 -5.73 -3.78
N GLY A 37 6.67 -4.55 -3.39
CA GLY A 37 5.79 -4.37 -2.25
C GLY A 37 4.45 -5.10 -2.34
N PHE A 38 4.00 -5.45 -3.55
CA PHE A 38 2.74 -6.18 -3.77
C PHE A 38 2.72 -7.59 -3.16
N PHE A 39 3.88 -8.13 -2.74
CA PHE A 39 3.95 -9.40 -2.00
C PHE A 39 3.57 -9.25 -0.52
N PHE A 40 3.54 -8.03 0.02
CA PHE A 40 3.16 -7.79 1.41
C PHE A 40 1.63 -7.73 1.56
N PRO A 41 1.10 -8.29 2.65
CA PRO A 41 -0.34 -8.39 2.87
C PRO A 41 -0.94 -7.11 3.49
N GLY A 42 -0.72 -5.91 2.90
CA GLY A 42 -1.05 -4.62 3.49
C GLY A 42 -2.53 -4.42 3.82
N ASP A 43 -3.44 -4.88 2.96
CA ASP A 43 -4.87 -4.77 3.23
C ASP A 43 -5.26 -5.61 4.45
N SER A 44 -4.82 -6.87 4.48
CA SER A 44 -5.04 -7.78 5.60
C SER A 44 -4.33 -7.29 6.86
N LEU A 45 -3.12 -6.74 6.72
CA LEU A 45 -2.34 -6.19 7.82
C LEU A 45 -3.04 -4.99 8.46
N LEU A 46 -3.52 -4.02 7.67
CA LEU A 46 -4.25 -2.85 8.17
C LEU A 46 -5.55 -3.26 8.85
N PHE A 47 -6.31 -4.17 8.24
CA PHE A 47 -7.55 -4.67 8.82
C PHE A 47 -7.29 -5.37 10.16
N THR A 48 -6.30 -6.29 10.22
CA THR A 48 -5.93 -7.01 11.44
C THR A 48 -5.38 -6.06 12.52
N ALA A 49 -4.57 -5.06 12.12
CA ALA A 49 -4.07 -4.05 13.05
C ALA A 49 -5.20 -3.22 13.66
N GLY A 50 -6.20 -2.84 12.86
CA GLY A 50 -7.42 -2.19 13.34
C GLY A 50 -8.19 -3.05 14.33
N PHE A 51 -8.37 -4.33 14.00
CA PHE A 51 -9.02 -5.30 14.87
C PHE A 51 -8.28 -5.45 16.22
N LEU A 52 -6.96 -5.65 16.21
CA LEU A 52 -6.15 -5.75 17.44
C LEU A 52 -6.09 -4.43 18.23
N ALA A 53 -6.22 -3.29 17.55
CA ALA A 53 -6.33 -2.00 18.21
C ALA A 53 -7.64 -1.86 19.01
N SER A 54 -8.76 -2.46 18.56
CA SER A 54 -10.01 -2.48 19.31
C SER A 54 -9.92 -3.32 20.59
N GLN A 55 -9.00 -4.27 20.62
CA GLN A 55 -8.70 -5.12 21.78
C GLN A 55 -7.62 -4.51 22.72
N GLY A 56 -7.09 -3.33 22.38
CA GLY A 56 -6.09 -2.64 23.19
C GLY A 56 -4.63 -3.08 22.99
N TYR A 57 -4.35 -3.98 22.06
CA TYR A 57 -2.96 -4.44 21.79
C TYR A 57 -2.08 -3.35 21.16
N VAL A 58 -2.67 -2.49 20.34
CA VAL A 58 -1.98 -1.40 19.65
C VAL A 58 -2.83 -0.13 19.63
N SER A 59 -2.20 1.03 19.54
CA SER A 59 -2.92 2.31 19.53
C SER A 59 -3.49 2.61 18.15
N ILE A 60 -4.82 2.71 18.04
CA ILE A 60 -5.49 3.06 16.77
C ILE A 60 -5.08 4.45 16.27
N SER A 61 -4.88 5.44 17.16
CA SER A 61 -4.48 6.79 16.77
C SER A 61 -3.09 6.82 16.15
N VAL A 62 -2.14 6.06 16.71
CA VAL A 62 -0.78 5.94 16.15
C VAL A 62 -0.81 5.21 14.81
N LEU A 63 -1.63 4.17 14.68
CA LEU A 63 -1.81 3.45 13.43
C LEU A 63 -2.41 4.36 12.33
N LEU A 64 -3.48 5.09 12.63
CA LEU A 64 -4.13 5.97 11.66
C LEU A 64 -3.17 7.02 11.10
N VAL A 65 -2.40 7.67 11.96
CA VAL A 65 -1.44 8.71 11.53
C VAL A 65 -0.21 8.07 10.88
N GLY A 66 0.37 7.05 11.52
CA GLY A 66 1.63 6.43 11.07
C GLY A 66 1.49 5.74 9.72
N THR A 67 0.46 4.93 9.51
CA THR A 67 0.24 4.23 8.23
C THR A 67 -0.16 5.19 7.11
N PHE A 68 -0.93 6.23 7.43
CA PHE A 68 -1.26 7.29 6.48
C PHE A 68 -0.02 8.01 5.96
N LEU A 69 0.87 8.43 6.86
CA LEU A 69 2.14 9.07 6.48
C LEU A 69 3.05 8.09 5.73
N ALA A 70 3.17 6.84 6.19
CA ALA A 70 3.95 5.81 5.54
C ALA A 70 3.48 5.58 4.10
N ALA A 71 2.17 5.51 3.86
CA ALA A 71 1.60 5.34 2.53
C ALA A 71 1.90 6.52 1.60
N ILE A 72 1.81 7.77 2.10
CA ILE A 72 2.12 8.97 1.31
C ILE A 72 3.60 9.02 0.94
N ILE A 73 4.48 8.75 1.90
CA ILE A 73 5.93 8.81 1.71
C ILE A 73 6.37 7.68 0.77
N GLY A 74 5.85 6.46 0.97
CA GLY A 74 6.13 5.31 0.12
C GLY A 74 5.78 5.58 -1.35
N ASP A 75 4.56 6.01 -1.62
CA ASP A 75 4.14 6.35 -2.98
C ASP A 75 4.95 7.50 -3.59
N SER A 76 5.31 8.50 -2.77
CA SER A 76 6.16 9.60 -3.24
C SER A 76 7.55 9.11 -3.62
N PHE A 77 8.06 8.10 -2.91
CA PHE A 77 9.29 7.41 -3.24
C PHE A 77 9.16 6.65 -4.57
N GLY A 78 8.07 5.87 -4.74
CA GLY A 78 7.75 5.17 -5.99
C GLY A 78 7.62 6.13 -7.18
N TYR A 79 6.95 7.28 -7.01
CA TYR A 79 6.84 8.34 -8.01
C TYR A 79 8.22 8.90 -8.38
N GLY A 80 9.05 9.24 -7.39
CA GLY A 80 10.41 9.76 -7.60
C GLY A 80 11.30 8.77 -8.35
N PHE A 81 11.20 7.50 -7.99
CA PHE A 81 11.88 6.40 -8.68
C PHE A 81 11.44 6.31 -10.14
N GLY A 82 10.12 6.30 -10.41
CA GLY A 82 9.57 6.29 -11.77
C GLY A 82 10.04 7.48 -12.60
N LYS A 83 10.03 8.69 -12.02
CA LYS A 83 10.49 9.92 -12.69
C LYS A 83 11.97 9.90 -13.03
N LYS A 84 12.81 9.31 -12.16
CA LYS A 84 14.27 9.24 -12.35
C LYS A 84 14.67 8.15 -13.35
N ILE A 85 13.96 7.02 -13.33
CA ILE A 85 14.30 5.85 -14.14
C ILE A 85 13.60 5.90 -15.51
N GLY A 86 12.39 6.46 -15.57
CA GLY A 86 11.62 6.56 -16.82
C GLY A 86 12.46 7.02 -18.01
N PRO A 87 13.12 8.19 -17.97
CA PRO A 87 13.94 8.66 -19.09
C PRO A 87 15.08 7.70 -19.49
N LYS A 88 15.69 6.99 -18.50
CA LYS A 88 16.82 6.08 -18.74
C LYS A 88 16.40 4.74 -19.35
N ILE A 89 15.21 4.26 -19.05
CA ILE A 89 14.69 3.01 -19.59
C ILE A 89 14.34 3.19 -21.08
N PHE A 90 13.95 4.39 -21.48
CA PHE A 90 13.46 4.70 -22.82
C PHE A 90 14.49 5.27 -23.78
N THR A 91 15.74 5.43 -23.35
CA THR A 91 16.89 5.74 -24.22
C THR A 91 17.47 4.49 -24.90
N ARG A 92 17.14 3.28 -24.44
CA ARG A 92 17.53 2.04 -25.11
C ARG A 92 16.48 1.66 -26.16
N GLU A 93 16.98 1.22 -27.33
CA GLU A 93 16.19 0.76 -28.46
C GLU A 93 15.18 -0.32 -28.03
N ASP A 94 14.02 -0.34 -28.69
CA ASP A 94 12.82 -1.12 -28.42
C ASP A 94 13.06 -2.50 -27.82
N SER A 95 12.84 -2.64 -26.53
CA SER A 95 12.73 -3.90 -25.81
C SER A 95 11.24 -4.29 -25.69
N ILE A 96 10.94 -5.59 -25.75
CA ILE A 96 9.57 -6.13 -25.63
C ILE A 96 8.84 -5.62 -24.38
N PHE A 97 9.58 -5.32 -23.31
CA PHE A 97 9.04 -4.80 -22.04
C PHE A 97 9.06 -3.26 -21.93
N PHE A 98 9.84 -2.54 -22.75
CA PHE A 98 10.07 -1.11 -22.61
C PHE A 98 9.96 -0.38 -23.96
N ASN A 99 8.72 -0.18 -24.41
CA ASN A 99 8.42 0.54 -25.65
C ASN A 99 7.94 1.96 -25.31
N LYS A 100 8.43 2.99 -26.04
CA LYS A 100 7.99 4.38 -25.93
C LYS A 100 6.47 4.55 -26.02
N ASN A 101 5.82 3.64 -26.74
CA ASN A 101 4.35 3.60 -26.84
C ASN A 101 3.67 3.29 -25.49
N HIS A 102 4.34 2.60 -24.56
CA HIS A 102 3.76 2.32 -23.23
C HIS A 102 3.72 3.56 -22.35
N ILE A 103 4.71 4.47 -22.46
CA ILE A 103 4.67 5.76 -21.76
C ILE A 103 3.54 6.60 -22.30
N LYS A 104 3.45 6.71 -23.63
CA LYS A 104 2.38 7.48 -24.27
C LYS A 104 1.02 6.94 -23.85
N LYS A 105 0.85 5.61 -23.85
CA LYS A 105 -0.39 4.99 -23.33
C LYS A 105 -0.66 5.31 -21.87
N ALA A 106 0.37 5.35 -21.03
CA ALA A 106 0.23 5.71 -19.61
C ALA A 106 -0.15 7.20 -19.47
N GLN A 107 0.48 8.10 -20.22
CA GLN A 107 0.12 9.52 -20.27
C GLN A 107 -1.30 9.70 -20.75
N ASP A 108 -1.64 9.14 -21.90
CA ASP A 108 -2.99 9.19 -22.48
C ASP A 108 -4.05 8.62 -21.53
N PHE A 109 -3.70 7.55 -20.78
CA PHE A 109 -4.57 6.97 -19.77
C PHE A 109 -4.84 7.93 -18.61
N TYR A 110 -3.81 8.59 -18.07
CA TYR A 110 -3.97 9.59 -17.02
C TYR A 110 -4.65 10.86 -17.51
N GLU A 111 -4.43 11.26 -18.76
CA GLU A 111 -5.13 12.39 -19.39
C GLU A 111 -6.61 12.07 -19.64
N LYS A 112 -6.91 10.87 -20.11
CA LYS A 112 -8.29 10.43 -20.46
C LYS A 112 -9.14 10.09 -19.23
N HIS A 113 -8.59 9.36 -18.26
CA HIS A 113 -9.32 8.89 -17.08
C HIS A 113 -9.15 9.81 -15.88
N GLY A 114 -8.27 10.79 -16.01
CA GLY A 114 -8.03 11.83 -15.02
C GLY A 114 -7.27 11.34 -13.81
N LYS A 115 -7.03 12.29 -12.98
CA LYS A 115 -6.21 12.18 -11.76
C LYS A 115 -6.87 11.29 -10.70
N LYS A 116 -8.18 11.08 -10.78
CA LYS A 116 -8.97 10.20 -9.88
C LYS A 116 -8.52 8.73 -9.96
N THR A 117 -7.88 8.33 -11.05
CA THR A 117 -7.32 6.98 -11.22
C THR A 117 -6.31 6.62 -10.12
N ILE A 118 -5.54 7.59 -9.60
CA ILE A 118 -4.60 7.35 -8.50
C ILE A 118 -5.35 6.90 -7.24
N ILE A 119 -6.51 7.50 -6.95
CA ILE A 119 -7.34 7.11 -5.80
C ILE A 119 -7.90 5.71 -6.00
N LEU A 120 -8.48 5.44 -7.17
CA LEU A 120 -9.09 4.14 -7.47
C LEU A 120 -8.06 3.01 -7.52
N ALA A 121 -6.87 3.30 -8.06
CA ALA A 121 -5.76 2.35 -8.12
C ALA A 121 -5.37 1.80 -6.73
N ARG A 122 -5.54 2.59 -5.66
CA ARG A 122 -5.21 2.16 -4.29
C ARG A 122 -6.05 1.01 -3.77
N PHE A 123 -7.26 0.86 -4.26
CA PHE A 123 -8.14 -0.26 -3.89
C PHE A 123 -7.88 -1.53 -4.70
N MET A 124 -6.91 -1.50 -5.61
CA MET A 124 -6.49 -2.64 -6.43
C MET A 124 -5.04 -3.02 -6.08
N PRO A 125 -4.79 -4.11 -5.34
CA PRO A 125 -3.49 -4.41 -4.71
C PRO A 125 -2.29 -4.31 -5.65
N ILE A 126 -2.37 -4.91 -6.84
CA ILE A 126 -1.30 -4.87 -7.83
C ILE A 126 -1.15 -3.47 -8.43
N ILE A 127 -2.27 -2.83 -8.80
CA ILE A 127 -2.24 -1.56 -9.53
C ILE A 127 -1.73 -0.43 -8.63
N ARG A 128 -2.03 -0.43 -7.33
CA ARG A 128 -1.59 0.62 -6.40
C ARG A 128 -0.08 0.73 -6.29
N THR A 129 0.64 -0.40 -6.32
CA THR A 129 2.11 -0.41 -6.23
C THR A 129 2.76 0.21 -7.47
N PHE A 130 2.15 -0.01 -8.63
CA PHE A 130 2.67 0.49 -9.91
C PHE A 130 2.19 1.91 -10.25
N ALA A 131 1.02 2.31 -9.77
CA ALA A 131 0.42 3.61 -10.12
C ALA A 131 1.32 4.82 -9.83
N PRO A 132 2.01 4.95 -8.66
CA PRO A 132 2.94 6.03 -8.41
C PRO A 132 4.14 6.01 -9.36
N ILE A 133 4.69 4.84 -9.64
CA ILE A 133 5.84 4.66 -10.54
C ILE A 133 5.45 5.08 -11.96
N VAL A 134 4.29 4.63 -12.44
CA VAL A 134 3.77 4.97 -13.78
C VAL A 134 3.45 6.47 -13.87
N ALA A 135 2.91 7.08 -12.80
CA ALA A 135 2.70 8.52 -12.73
C ALA A 135 4.02 9.30 -12.84
N GLY A 136 5.09 8.80 -12.21
CA GLY A 136 6.44 9.34 -12.32
C GLY A 136 7.02 9.20 -13.74
N ILE A 137 6.92 8.02 -14.33
CA ILE A 137 7.33 7.74 -15.72
C ILE A 137 6.57 8.64 -16.69
N GLY A 138 5.25 8.78 -16.53
CA GLY A 138 4.40 9.65 -17.33
C GLY A 138 4.60 11.14 -17.08
N ASN A 139 5.58 11.52 -16.25
CA ASN A 139 5.95 12.90 -15.93
C ASN A 139 4.77 13.75 -15.41
N MET A 140 3.84 13.12 -14.67
CA MET A 140 2.74 13.83 -14.01
C MET A 140 3.30 14.92 -13.10
N HIS A 141 2.63 16.09 -13.03
CA HIS A 141 3.04 17.14 -12.10
C HIS A 141 2.95 16.66 -10.64
N TYR A 142 4.03 16.78 -9.87
CA TYR A 142 4.08 16.30 -8.48
C TYR A 142 2.99 16.89 -7.60
N ARG A 143 2.64 18.18 -7.75
CA ARG A 143 1.53 18.80 -7.01
C ARG A 143 0.21 18.10 -7.26
N THR A 144 -0.02 17.68 -8.50
CA THR A 144 -1.21 16.91 -8.85
C THR A 144 -1.17 15.54 -8.21
N PHE A 145 -0.05 14.81 -8.39
CA PHE A 145 0.15 13.49 -7.81
C PHE A 145 -0.08 13.49 -6.28
N ILE A 146 0.55 14.42 -5.54
CA ILE A 146 0.52 14.42 -4.08
C ILE A 146 -0.90 14.68 -3.53
N ILE A 147 -1.71 15.51 -4.17
CA ILE A 147 -3.11 15.75 -3.75
C ILE A 147 -3.92 14.46 -3.82
N TYR A 148 -3.84 13.74 -4.95
CA TYR A 148 -4.58 12.48 -5.12
C TYR A 148 -3.97 11.34 -4.29
N ASN A 149 -2.65 11.36 -4.07
CA ASN A 149 -1.96 10.45 -3.18
C ASN A 149 -2.44 10.61 -1.74
N ILE A 150 -2.47 11.83 -1.19
CA ILE A 150 -2.97 12.11 0.15
C ILE A 150 -4.42 11.66 0.30
N THR A 151 -5.29 12.03 -0.65
CA THR A 151 -6.70 11.63 -0.60
C THR A 151 -6.86 10.11 -0.64
N GLY A 152 -6.14 9.45 -1.55
CA GLY A 152 -6.20 7.99 -1.67
C GLY A 152 -5.62 7.27 -0.46
N ALA A 153 -4.50 7.77 0.10
CA ALA A 153 -3.90 7.23 1.31
C ALA A 153 -4.86 7.32 2.51
N PHE A 154 -5.49 8.49 2.69
CA PHE A 154 -6.48 8.69 3.73
C PHE A 154 -7.64 7.70 3.59
N LEU A 155 -8.27 7.64 2.42
CA LEU A 155 -9.40 6.76 2.20
C LEU A 155 -9.05 5.28 2.43
N TRP A 156 -7.90 4.83 1.92
CA TRP A 156 -7.49 3.45 2.02
C TRP A 156 -7.08 3.05 3.45
N THR A 157 -6.12 3.75 4.07
CA THR A 157 -5.60 3.35 5.38
C THR A 157 -6.67 3.50 6.47
N TRP A 158 -7.44 4.58 6.44
CA TRP A 158 -8.49 4.82 7.43
C TRP A 158 -9.66 3.87 7.27
N SER A 159 -10.12 3.60 6.05
CA SER A 159 -11.21 2.64 5.84
C SER A 159 -10.84 1.24 6.34
N MET A 160 -9.65 0.73 6.00
CA MET A 160 -9.21 -0.61 6.42
C MET A 160 -9.03 -0.70 7.94
N LEU A 161 -8.36 0.28 8.56
CA LEU A 161 -8.16 0.30 10.00
C LEU A 161 -9.48 0.44 10.76
N LEU A 162 -10.37 1.35 10.34
CA LEU A 162 -11.64 1.57 11.03
C LEU A 162 -12.63 0.43 10.82
N LEU A 163 -12.62 -0.24 9.66
CA LEU A 163 -13.41 -1.46 9.45
C LEU A 163 -12.95 -2.58 10.37
N GLY A 164 -11.64 -2.80 10.47
CA GLY A 164 -11.09 -3.79 11.42
C GLY A 164 -11.41 -3.44 12.86
N TYR A 165 -11.21 -2.17 13.25
CA TYR A 165 -11.51 -1.69 14.60
C TYR A 165 -12.98 -1.83 14.97
N GLY A 166 -13.87 -1.42 14.05
CA GLY A 166 -15.32 -1.51 14.27
C GLY A 166 -15.78 -2.98 14.40
N LEU A 167 -15.25 -3.88 13.55
CA LEU A 167 -15.55 -5.30 13.65
C LEU A 167 -15.06 -5.89 14.98
N GLY A 168 -13.84 -5.56 15.39
CA GLY A 168 -13.27 -6.04 16.65
C GLY A 168 -14.02 -5.54 17.89
N ALA A 169 -14.55 -4.31 17.84
CA ALA A 169 -15.38 -3.77 18.90
C ALA A 169 -16.77 -4.43 19.02
N LEU A 170 -17.26 -5.05 17.92
CA LEU A 170 -18.55 -5.76 17.91
C LEU A 170 -18.45 -7.23 18.37
N ILE A 171 -17.23 -7.79 18.41
CA ILE A 171 -17.01 -9.20 18.81
C ILE A 171 -16.60 -9.24 20.28
N PRO A 172 -17.47 -9.74 21.19
CA PRO A 172 -17.20 -9.71 22.63
C PRO A 172 -16.03 -10.61 23.07
N ASP A 173 -15.75 -11.71 22.35
CA ASP A 173 -14.71 -12.70 22.64
C ASP A 173 -13.95 -13.07 21.36
N PRO A 174 -12.95 -12.28 20.93
CA PRO A 174 -12.23 -12.51 19.69
C PRO A 174 -11.45 -13.82 19.69
N ASP A 175 -10.92 -14.26 20.82
CA ASP A 175 -10.15 -15.51 20.94
C ASP A 175 -10.98 -16.74 20.58
N LYS A 176 -12.31 -16.68 20.77
CA LYS A 176 -13.22 -17.76 20.46
C LYS A 176 -13.54 -17.88 18.97
N TYR A 177 -13.48 -16.79 18.22
CA TYR A 177 -13.92 -16.73 16.82
C TYR A 177 -12.78 -16.57 15.81
N VAL A 178 -11.66 -15.98 16.22
CA VAL A 178 -10.51 -15.70 15.33
C VAL A 178 -9.56 -16.90 15.28
N LEU A 179 -9.34 -17.60 16.39
CA LEU A 179 -8.48 -18.79 16.44
C LEU A 179 -8.93 -19.93 15.49
N PRO A 180 -10.23 -20.25 15.31
CA PRO A 180 -10.66 -21.31 14.40
C PRO A 180 -10.56 -20.96 12.91
N VAL A 181 -10.42 -19.68 12.56
CA VAL A 181 -10.38 -19.19 11.16
C VAL A 181 -8.94 -19.07 10.65
N VAL A 182 -7.96 -19.05 11.56
CA VAL A 182 -6.53 -18.84 11.24
C VAL A 182 -5.71 -20.14 11.32
N ILE A 183 -6.35 -21.26 11.74
CA ILE A 183 -5.79 -22.61 11.66
C ILE A 183 -6.31 -23.29 10.41
#